data_e869791b15427898659dd0ad0f770680
#
_entry.id   e869791b15427898659dd0ad0f770680
#
_cell.length_a   1.000
_cell.length_b   1.000
_cell.length_c   1.000
_cell.angle_alpha   90.00
_cell.angle_beta   90.00
_cell.angle_gamma   90.00
#
_symmetry.space_group_name_H-M   'P 1'
#
loop_
_entity.id
_entity.type
_entity.pdbx_description
1 polymer ?
#
loop_
_entity_poly.entity_id
_entity_poly.type
_entity_poly.pdbx_seq_one_letter_code
_entity_poly.pdbx_strand_id
1 'polypeptide(L)'
;MINTSKRTALKIAALGLASTMLMLAFAEAATVRWSQWKTTEVGEKFMAEFKEAFEKDNPGITLELVDSPFQGFHDKAVVQFQAKKLPDVLLVQVDWVAEFADLGMLSSLDDLIAKEDQSYMAGIPKTFQTKWKGKQYYLPIESGSVAMFYNTALFKAAGIDGPPKTWAEFNEAAKKLTNPEKKQYAVTGTLATEPPTNATYDIYPLLLQSGAKLIDNTNNMAVFNSPEGVKAIEAYVERINTHKIAAPGTLSNGEKEKRANFGSGNVAMMFEGPWGVAIQKGLNANLEYDIAPLPKGATTGTMVRGSLNTITTQAQDKDAAWKFVRWMSSPKGSELWAKGTGGFPSRLDVANQDWFKERKLFRAFTEAMSQANAESPFLVMPNAVQMNKIITVEVQNAVQGKKSAKQALDDAAAEWNKILAAAK
;
A
#
# COMPACT_ATOMS: atom_id res chain seq x y z
N MET A 1 22.03 -77.50 47.92
CA MET A 1 22.55 -76.13 47.84
C MET A 1 22.71 -75.77 46.38
N ILE A 2 21.73 -75.25 45.73
CA ILE A 2 21.77 -74.84 44.32
C ILE A 2 21.12 -73.47 44.22
N ASN A 3 21.94 -72.57 44.06
CA ASN A 3 22.03 -71.29 43.32
C ASN A 3 20.71 -70.53 42.97
N THR A 4 20.39 -69.58 43.79
CA THR A 4 19.26 -68.62 43.67
C THR A 4 19.69 -67.24 43.12
N SER A 5 20.86 -67.12 42.44
CA SER A 5 21.42 -65.81 42.07
C SER A 5 21.26 -65.43 40.58
N LYS A 6 20.60 -66.26 39.75
CA LYS A 6 20.48 -65.96 38.27
C LYS A 6 19.09 -65.48 37.84
N ARG A 7 18.12 -65.36 38.70
CA ARG A 7 16.76 -64.88 38.30
C ARG A 7 16.46 -63.41 38.63
N THR A 8 17.29 -62.72 39.36
CA THR A 8 17.09 -61.31 39.72
C THR A 8 17.75 -60.33 38.78
N ALA A 9 18.76 -60.77 38.00
CA ALA A 9 19.46 -59.91 37.04
C ALA A 9 18.70 -59.70 35.71
N LEU A 10 17.74 -60.60 35.35
CA LEU A 10 16.99 -60.48 34.09
C LEU A 10 15.72 -59.65 34.20
N LYS A 11 15.27 -59.27 35.39
CA LYS A 11 14.07 -58.41 35.60
C LYS A 11 14.40 -56.93 35.71
N ILE A 12 15.65 -56.55 35.95
CA ILE A 12 16.09 -55.14 36.07
C ILE A 12 16.49 -54.58 34.69
N ALA A 13 16.89 -55.43 33.75
CA ALA A 13 17.22 -54.99 32.38
C ALA A 13 15.98 -54.71 31.49
N ALA A 14 14.80 -55.22 31.83
CA ALA A 14 13.56 -55.02 31.08
C ALA A 14 12.76 -53.76 31.49
N LEU A 15 13.07 -53.13 32.65
CA LEU A 15 12.43 -51.89 33.09
C LEU A 15 13.22 -50.63 32.68
N GLY A 16 14.48 -50.79 32.24
CA GLY A 16 15.32 -49.65 31.82
C GLY A 16 15.15 -49.22 30.35
N LEU A 17 14.52 -50.06 29.51
CA LEU A 17 14.30 -49.76 28.06
C LEU A 17 12.89 -49.19 27.76
N ALA A 18 12.00 -49.11 28.71
CA ALA A 18 10.63 -48.61 28.51
C ALA A 18 10.46 -47.13 28.91
N SER A 19 11.49 -46.49 29.46
CA SER A 19 11.43 -45.07 29.91
C SER A 19 12.13 -44.09 28.95
N THR A 20 12.62 -44.53 27.80
CA THR A 20 13.22 -43.65 26.78
C THR A 20 12.34 -43.46 25.55
N MET A 21 11.08 -43.84 25.63
CA MET A 21 10.10 -43.54 24.59
C MET A 21 9.11 -42.48 25.14
N LEU A 22 9.03 -41.40 24.36
CA LEU A 22 8.03 -40.36 24.37
C LEU A 22 8.21 -39.23 25.41
N MET A 23 9.31 -38.53 25.36
CA MET A 23 9.22 -37.07 25.36
C MET A 23 9.31 -36.57 23.92
N LEU A 24 8.35 -36.93 23.09
CA LEU A 24 7.90 -36.00 22.05
C LEU A 24 7.29 -34.85 22.83
N ALA A 25 8.13 -33.84 23.17
CA ALA A 25 7.63 -32.56 23.52
C ALA A 25 6.71 -32.16 22.35
N PHE A 26 5.40 -32.18 22.56
CA PHE A 26 4.49 -31.40 21.74
C PHE A 26 4.99 -29.98 21.93
N ALA A 27 5.86 -29.51 21.02
CA ALA A 27 6.13 -28.10 20.91
C ALA A 27 4.74 -27.48 20.77
N GLU A 28 4.32 -26.72 21.78
CA GLU A 28 3.06 -25.99 21.74
C GLU A 28 3.08 -25.19 20.42
N ALA A 29 2.04 -25.39 19.61
CA ALA A 29 1.99 -24.73 18.31
C ALA A 29 2.10 -23.22 18.52
N ALA A 30 3.13 -22.61 17.94
CA ALA A 30 3.29 -21.16 18.02
C ALA A 30 2.10 -20.48 17.35
N THR A 31 1.50 -19.48 18.02
CA THR A 31 0.42 -18.70 17.43
C THR A 31 0.97 -17.36 16.97
N VAL A 32 0.78 -17.03 15.69
CA VAL A 32 1.10 -15.71 15.12
C VAL A 32 -0.20 -14.92 14.94
N ARG A 33 -0.34 -13.85 15.67
CA ARG A 33 -1.48 -12.95 15.59
C ARG A 33 -1.19 -11.86 14.54
N TRP A 34 -1.96 -11.84 13.45
CA TRP A 34 -1.81 -10.87 12.38
C TRP A 34 -2.97 -9.88 12.35
N SER A 35 -2.72 -8.64 12.76
CA SER A 35 -3.71 -7.56 12.65
C SER A 35 -3.67 -6.95 11.26
N GLN A 36 -4.84 -6.92 10.62
CA GLN A 36 -5.00 -6.52 9.23
C GLN A 36 -6.44 -6.07 8.93
N TRP A 37 -6.63 -5.43 7.79
CA TRP A 37 -7.96 -4.99 7.29
C TRP A 37 -8.38 -5.71 6.01
N LYS A 38 -7.59 -6.64 5.53
CA LYS A 38 -7.77 -7.25 4.21
C LYS A 38 -8.99 -8.14 4.12
N THR A 39 -9.45 -8.74 5.22
CA THR A 39 -10.65 -9.57 5.23
C THR A 39 -11.86 -8.80 4.69
N THR A 40 -12.00 -7.51 5.01
CA THR A 40 -13.09 -6.67 4.48
C THR A 40 -12.95 -6.33 2.99
N GLU A 41 -11.73 -6.41 2.44
CA GLU A 41 -11.46 -6.11 1.02
C GLU A 41 -11.56 -7.35 0.13
N VAL A 42 -11.10 -8.51 0.62
CA VAL A 42 -10.93 -9.73 -0.20
C VAL A 42 -11.86 -10.87 0.19
N GLY A 43 -12.55 -10.74 1.33
CA GLY A 43 -13.55 -11.70 1.82
C GLY A 43 -12.96 -12.81 2.70
N GLU A 44 -13.80 -13.30 3.62
CA GLU A 44 -13.44 -14.32 4.63
C GLU A 44 -13.00 -15.64 4.00
N LYS A 45 -13.65 -16.06 2.90
CA LYS A 45 -13.33 -17.31 2.22
C LYS A 45 -11.86 -17.36 1.77
N PHE A 46 -11.42 -16.33 1.05
CA PHE A 46 -10.04 -16.27 0.60
C PHE A 46 -9.06 -16.19 1.76
N MET A 47 -9.37 -15.41 2.81
CA MET A 47 -8.51 -15.32 3.99
C MET A 47 -8.36 -16.65 4.73
N ALA A 48 -9.42 -17.46 4.78
CA ALA A 48 -9.37 -18.82 5.35
C ALA A 48 -8.47 -19.74 4.51
N GLU A 49 -8.63 -19.74 3.17
CA GLU A 49 -7.78 -20.51 2.24
C GLU A 49 -6.31 -20.07 2.33
N PHE A 50 -6.05 -18.77 2.47
CA PHE A 50 -4.72 -18.20 2.63
C PHE A 50 -4.06 -18.66 3.93
N LYS A 51 -4.80 -18.59 5.05
CA LYS A 51 -4.36 -19.09 6.36
C LYS A 51 -4.00 -20.58 6.30
N GLU A 52 -4.87 -21.41 5.72
CA GLU A 52 -4.64 -22.85 5.58
C GLU A 52 -3.38 -23.15 4.76
N ALA A 53 -3.15 -22.40 3.67
CA ALA A 53 -1.96 -22.54 2.84
C ALA A 53 -0.67 -22.21 3.60
N PHE A 54 -0.68 -21.16 4.42
CA PHE A 54 0.44 -20.81 5.29
C PHE A 54 0.72 -21.90 6.34
N GLU A 55 -0.30 -22.34 7.07
CA GLU A 55 -0.19 -23.33 8.14
C GLU A 55 0.29 -24.69 7.60
N LYS A 56 -0.16 -25.08 6.39
CA LYS A 56 0.31 -26.27 5.69
C LYS A 56 1.81 -26.22 5.38
N ASP A 57 2.31 -25.07 4.98
CA ASP A 57 3.73 -24.88 4.66
C ASP A 57 4.61 -24.69 5.90
N ASN A 58 4.00 -24.36 7.06
CA ASN A 58 4.68 -24.09 8.32
C ASN A 58 4.05 -24.89 9.48
N PRO A 59 4.18 -26.22 9.45
CA PRO A 59 3.57 -27.07 10.50
C PRO A 59 4.10 -26.67 11.88
N GLY A 60 3.18 -26.60 12.85
CA GLY A 60 3.46 -26.15 14.21
C GLY A 60 3.31 -24.63 14.41
N ILE A 61 2.84 -23.89 13.40
CA ILE A 61 2.47 -22.49 13.54
C ILE A 61 1.00 -22.32 13.17
N THR A 62 0.22 -21.69 14.04
CA THR A 62 -1.16 -21.28 13.79
C THR A 62 -1.22 -19.78 13.50
N LEU A 63 -1.93 -19.37 12.45
CA LEU A 63 -2.15 -17.97 12.11
C LEU A 63 -3.52 -17.51 12.63
N GLU A 64 -3.52 -16.58 13.56
CA GLU A 64 -4.74 -15.90 14.05
C GLU A 64 -4.95 -14.59 13.29
N LEU A 65 -6.08 -14.49 12.56
CA LEU A 65 -6.46 -13.28 11.87
C LEU A 65 -7.16 -12.32 12.83
N VAL A 66 -6.56 -11.16 13.06
CA VAL A 66 -7.12 -10.09 13.90
C VAL A 66 -7.66 -9.00 13.01
N ASP A 67 -8.93 -9.13 12.64
CA ASP A 67 -9.58 -8.24 11.68
C ASP A 67 -9.90 -6.87 12.29
N SER A 68 -9.70 -5.83 11.51
CA SER A 68 -10.09 -4.47 11.86
C SER A 68 -10.40 -3.67 10.59
N PRO A 69 -11.36 -2.73 10.63
CA PRO A 69 -11.58 -1.82 9.51
C PRO A 69 -10.32 -0.99 9.22
N PHE A 70 -10.09 -0.64 7.94
CA PHE A 70 -8.99 0.26 7.57
C PHE A 70 -9.10 1.63 8.23
N GLN A 71 -10.33 2.19 8.25
CA GLN A 71 -10.59 3.47 8.91
C GLN A 71 -10.34 3.37 10.41
N GLY A 72 -9.48 4.23 10.94
CA GLY A 72 -9.08 4.23 12.35
C GLY A 72 -8.08 3.14 12.74
N PHE A 73 -7.58 2.35 11.79
CA PHE A 73 -6.61 1.29 12.07
C PHE A 73 -5.29 1.83 12.62
N HIS A 74 -4.78 2.94 12.05
CA HIS A 74 -3.57 3.63 12.50
C HIS A 74 -3.66 3.98 14.00
N ASP A 75 -4.68 4.73 14.39
CA ASP A 75 -4.85 5.22 15.77
C ASP A 75 -5.09 4.06 16.75
N LYS A 76 -5.85 3.04 16.31
CA LYS A 76 -6.05 1.82 17.07
C LYS A 76 -4.72 1.11 17.37
N ALA A 77 -3.83 1.01 16.39
CA ALA A 77 -2.51 0.40 16.58
C ALA A 77 -1.68 1.17 17.61
N VAL A 78 -1.67 2.50 17.57
CA VAL A 78 -0.98 3.34 18.56
C VAL A 78 -1.54 3.12 19.97
N VAL A 79 -2.87 3.09 20.13
CA VAL A 79 -3.53 2.81 21.41
C VAL A 79 -3.19 1.40 21.91
N GLN A 80 -3.21 0.40 21.04
CA GLN A 80 -2.83 -0.98 21.40
C GLN A 80 -1.36 -1.07 21.83
N PHE A 81 -0.46 -0.33 21.18
CA PHE A 81 0.95 -0.28 21.58
C PHE A 81 1.11 0.27 23.01
N GLN A 82 0.47 1.40 23.32
CA GLN A 82 0.49 2.00 24.65
C GLN A 82 -0.07 1.06 25.73
N ALA A 83 -1.10 0.29 25.36
CA ALA A 83 -1.70 -0.71 26.23
C ALA A 83 -0.90 -2.03 26.32
N LYS A 84 0.24 -2.17 25.62
CA LYS A 84 1.03 -3.40 25.49
C LYS A 84 0.22 -4.59 24.95
N LYS A 85 -0.62 -4.34 23.94
CA LYS A 85 -1.55 -5.31 23.34
C LYS A 85 -1.40 -5.41 21.83
N LEU A 86 -0.25 -4.99 21.26
CA LEU A 86 -0.02 -5.18 19.83
C LEU A 86 -0.02 -6.68 19.49
N PRO A 87 -0.50 -7.05 18.30
CA PRO A 87 -0.31 -8.38 17.73
C PRO A 87 1.15 -8.62 17.36
N ASP A 88 1.49 -9.86 16.97
CA ASP A 88 2.86 -10.21 16.57
C ASP A 88 3.24 -9.57 15.24
N VAL A 89 2.32 -9.62 14.27
CA VAL A 89 2.46 -9.00 12.95
C VAL A 89 1.39 -7.93 12.76
N LEU A 90 1.81 -6.76 12.33
CA LEU A 90 0.94 -5.63 12.04
C LEU A 90 1.03 -5.29 10.55
N LEU A 91 -0.13 -5.27 9.88
CA LEU A 91 -0.23 -4.72 8.55
C LEU A 91 -0.17 -3.19 8.63
N VAL A 92 0.65 -2.57 7.81
CA VAL A 92 0.82 -1.11 7.80
C VAL A 92 0.79 -0.57 6.36
N GLN A 93 0.47 0.69 6.21
CA GLN A 93 0.66 1.44 4.98
C GLN A 93 2.09 2.00 4.91
N VAL A 94 2.55 2.32 3.70
CA VAL A 94 3.88 2.90 3.47
C VAL A 94 4.11 4.19 4.27
N ASP A 95 3.08 4.96 4.52
CA ASP A 95 3.11 6.24 5.22
C ASP A 95 3.08 6.14 6.76
N TRP A 96 2.96 4.93 7.32
CA TRP A 96 2.98 4.71 8.78
C TRP A 96 4.32 4.20 9.29
N VAL A 97 5.17 3.68 8.38
CA VAL A 97 6.40 2.95 8.76
C VAL A 97 7.35 3.81 9.60
N ALA A 98 7.67 5.00 9.13
CA ALA A 98 8.63 5.88 9.80
C ALA A 98 8.13 6.28 11.21
N GLU A 99 6.87 6.69 11.32
CA GLU A 99 6.23 7.05 12.58
C GLU A 99 6.22 5.87 13.56
N PHE A 100 5.75 4.70 13.13
CA PHE A 100 5.67 3.53 14.01
C PHE A 100 7.04 3.01 14.42
N ALA A 101 8.05 3.14 13.55
CA ALA A 101 9.43 2.82 13.90
C ALA A 101 9.99 3.79 14.95
N ASP A 102 9.75 5.09 14.81
CA ASP A 102 10.19 6.12 15.77
C ASP A 102 9.47 6.01 17.11
N LEU A 103 8.20 5.60 17.13
CA LEU A 103 7.46 5.26 18.35
C LEU A 103 7.96 3.97 19.02
N GLY A 104 8.85 3.21 18.39
CA GLY A 104 9.34 1.95 18.93
C GLY A 104 8.34 0.79 18.81
N MET A 105 7.36 0.89 17.95
CA MET A 105 6.35 -0.16 17.73
C MET A 105 6.87 -1.33 16.91
N LEU A 106 7.85 -1.08 16.00
CA LEU A 106 8.32 -2.04 15.01
C LEU A 106 9.70 -2.59 15.35
N SER A 107 9.89 -3.91 15.16
CA SER A 107 11.18 -4.57 15.24
C SER A 107 11.95 -4.43 13.92
N SER A 108 13.27 -4.17 13.97
CA SER A 108 14.11 -4.27 12.78
C SER A 108 14.13 -5.70 12.25
N LEU A 109 14.07 -5.84 10.93
CA LEU A 109 14.16 -7.11 10.21
C LEU A 109 15.57 -7.40 9.67
N ASP A 110 16.55 -6.49 9.87
CA ASP A 110 17.88 -6.61 9.25
C ASP A 110 18.57 -7.94 9.59
N ASP A 111 18.60 -8.35 10.86
CA ASP A 111 19.23 -9.60 11.29
C ASP A 111 18.51 -10.86 10.76
N LEU A 112 17.21 -10.76 10.53
CA LEU A 112 16.38 -11.83 9.96
C LEU A 112 16.62 -11.93 8.45
N ILE A 113 16.62 -10.79 7.76
CA ILE A 113 16.90 -10.71 6.32
C ILE A 113 18.33 -11.14 6.00
N ALA A 114 19.30 -10.82 6.86
CA ALA A 114 20.69 -11.22 6.67
C ALA A 114 20.93 -12.74 6.68
N LYS A 115 20.00 -13.52 7.21
CA LYS A 115 20.02 -15.00 7.21
C LYS A 115 19.41 -15.60 5.95
N GLU A 116 18.72 -14.79 5.14
CA GLU A 116 18.08 -15.25 3.90
C GLU A 116 19.10 -15.29 2.75
N ASP A 117 18.80 -16.11 1.75
CA ASP A 117 19.54 -16.12 0.48
C ASP A 117 19.40 -14.75 -0.21
N GLN A 118 20.47 -14.27 -0.86
CA GLN A 118 20.45 -12.99 -1.57
C GLN A 118 19.36 -12.91 -2.65
N SER A 119 19.00 -14.04 -3.25
CA SER A 119 17.94 -14.14 -4.25
C SER A 119 16.56 -13.79 -3.67
N TYR A 120 16.36 -13.98 -2.36
CA TYR A 120 15.10 -13.65 -1.71
C TYR A 120 14.76 -12.15 -1.84
N MET A 121 15.70 -11.28 -1.51
CA MET A 121 15.51 -9.83 -1.60
C MET A 121 15.56 -9.30 -3.03
N ALA A 122 16.21 -10.02 -3.96
CA ALA A 122 16.31 -9.60 -5.37
C ALA A 122 14.93 -9.51 -6.06
N GLY A 123 13.96 -10.33 -5.65
CA GLY A 123 12.58 -10.28 -6.16
C GLY A 123 11.74 -9.14 -5.58
N ILE A 124 12.13 -8.53 -4.47
CA ILE A 124 11.42 -7.40 -3.86
C ILE A 124 11.80 -6.11 -4.61
N PRO A 125 10.82 -5.27 -5.01
CA PRO A 125 11.12 -3.99 -5.65
C PRO A 125 12.03 -3.13 -4.78
N LYS A 126 13.01 -2.45 -5.40
CA LYS A 126 13.98 -1.60 -4.68
C LYS A 126 13.32 -0.54 -3.80
N THR A 127 12.21 0.01 -4.23
CA THR A 127 11.39 0.96 -3.45
C THR A 127 11.02 0.40 -2.07
N PHE A 128 10.71 -0.91 -1.98
CA PHE A 128 10.39 -1.57 -0.72
C PHE A 128 11.60 -2.12 0.03
N GLN A 129 12.81 -1.82 -0.43
CA GLN A 129 14.06 -2.05 0.29
C GLN A 129 14.59 -0.75 0.93
N THR A 130 13.79 0.32 0.89
CA THR A 130 14.10 1.60 1.53
C THR A 130 14.12 1.45 3.04
N LYS A 131 15.17 1.96 3.67
CA LYS A 131 15.40 1.87 5.11
C LYS A 131 15.05 3.18 5.81
N TRP A 132 14.39 3.08 6.95
CA TRP A 132 14.22 4.21 7.86
C TRP A 132 15.35 4.23 8.89
N LYS A 133 16.08 5.34 8.97
CA LYS A 133 17.26 5.50 9.86
C LYS A 133 18.22 4.28 9.79
N GLY A 134 18.47 3.80 8.58
CA GLY A 134 19.37 2.69 8.29
C GLY A 134 18.85 1.28 8.58
N LYS A 135 17.57 1.14 8.99
CA LYS A 135 16.96 -0.16 9.35
C LYS A 135 15.78 -0.50 8.46
N GLN A 136 15.63 -1.79 8.14
CA GLN A 136 14.47 -2.36 7.45
C GLN A 136 13.45 -2.83 8.48
N TYR A 137 12.19 -2.39 8.38
CA TYR A 137 11.13 -2.72 9.35
C TYR A 137 9.98 -3.53 8.77
N TYR A 138 9.97 -3.79 7.47
CA TYR A 138 8.82 -4.35 6.76
C TYR A 138 9.22 -5.19 5.56
N LEU A 139 8.28 -6.03 5.12
CA LEU A 139 8.26 -6.63 3.78
C LEU A 139 6.88 -6.38 3.12
N PRO A 140 6.83 -6.15 1.80
CA PRO A 140 5.57 -5.89 1.11
C PRO A 140 4.73 -7.16 0.97
N ILE A 141 3.41 -7.03 1.10
CA ILE A 141 2.44 -8.08 0.77
C ILE A 141 1.79 -7.85 -0.59
N GLU A 142 1.69 -6.60 -0.98
CA GLU A 142 1.22 -6.14 -2.28
C GLU A 142 1.93 -4.83 -2.63
N SER A 143 2.02 -4.54 -3.90
CA SER A 143 2.54 -3.28 -4.40
C SER A 143 1.66 -2.73 -5.50
N GLY A 144 1.88 -1.51 -5.90
CA GLY A 144 1.19 -0.92 -7.03
C GLY A 144 1.53 0.55 -7.19
N SER A 145 1.38 1.02 -8.40
CA SER A 145 1.48 2.43 -8.75
C SER A 145 0.09 3.02 -8.93
N VAL A 146 -0.01 4.34 -8.90
CA VAL A 146 -1.22 5.03 -9.34
C VAL A 146 -1.25 5.06 -10.86
N ALA A 147 -2.39 4.72 -11.45
CA ALA A 147 -2.64 4.76 -12.88
C ALA A 147 -4.02 5.38 -13.18
N MET A 148 -4.29 5.69 -14.43
CA MET A 148 -5.54 6.29 -14.87
C MET A 148 -6.51 5.22 -15.36
N PHE A 149 -7.62 5.02 -14.63
CA PHE A 149 -8.77 4.26 -15.10
C PHE A 149 -9.61 5.16 -15.99
N TYR A 150 -10.05 4.67 -17.15
CA TYR A 150 -10.88 5.45 -18.05
C TYR A 150 -12.05 4.63 -18.63
N ASN A 151 -13.23 5.24 -18.66
CA ASN A 151 -14.46 4.63 -19.15
C ASN A 151 -14.44 4.62 -20.67
N THR A 152 -14.25 3.43 -21.27
CA THR A 152 -14.10 3.28 -22.73
C THR A 152 -15.37 3.59 -23.49
N ALA A 153 -16.55 3.37 -22.88
CA ALA A 153 -17.83 3.72 -23.49
C ALA A 153 -18.01 5.23 -23.63
N LEU A 154 -17.65 6.01 -22.57
CA LEU A 154 -17.71 7.48 -22.62
C LEU A 154 -16.70 8.06 -23.59
N PHE A 155 -15.48 7.50 -23.66
CA PHE A 155 -14.45 7.90 -24.61
C PHE A 155 -14.92 7.70 -26.05
N LYS A 156 -15.46 6.51 -26.35
CA LYS A 156 -16.04 6.19 -27.66
C LYS A 156 -17.19 7.12 -28.03
N ALA A 157 -18.11 7.39 -27.11
CA ALA A 157 -19.22 8.30 -27.32
C ALA A 157 -18.78 9.74 -27.59
N ALA A 158 -17.63 10.17 -27.05
CA ALA A 158 -17.03 11.49 -27.27
C ALA A 158 -16.11 11.55 -28.51
N GLY A 159 -15.95 10.44 -29.25
CA GLY A 159 -15.06 10.36 -30.41
C GLY A 159 -13.57 10.47 -30.02
N ILE A 160 -13.18 9.88 -28.88
CA ILE A 160 -11.80 9.87 -28.39
C ILE A 160 -11.26 8.45 -28.53
N ASP A 161 -10.23 8.28 -29.35
CA ASP A 161 -9.72 6.95 -29.76
C ASP A 161 -8.91 6.23 -28.66
N GLY A 162 -8.48 6.93 -27.61
CA GLY A 162 -7.69 6.31 -26.52
C GLY A 162 -7.37 7.25 -25.37
N PRO A 163 -6.65 6.74 -24.37
CA PRO A 163 -6.32 7.53 -23.18
C PRO A 163 -5.32 8.65 -23.49
N PRO A 164 -5.46 9.82 -22.85
CA PRO A 164 -4.53 10.94 -23.00
C PRO A 164 -3.14 10.57 -22.46
N LYS A 165 -2.10 10.91 -23.22
CA LYS A 165 -0.69 10.63 -22.88
C LYS A 165 0.00 11.80 -22.18
N THR A 166 -0.55 13.00 -22.30
CA THR A 166 -0.04 14.23 -21.70
C THR A 166 -1.16 14.96 -20.97
N TRP A 167 -0.80 15.84 -20.02
CA TRP A 167 -1.80 16.68 -19.34
C TRP A 167 -2.52 17.65 -20.28
N ALA A 168 -1.88 18.06 -21.38
CA ALA A 168 -2.54 18.85 -22.42
C ALA A 168 -3.65 18.04 -23.09
N GLU A 169 -3.35 16.80 -23.54
CA GLU A 169 -4.34 15.89 -24.11
C GLU A 169 -5.44 15.54 -23.12
N PHE A 170 -5.08 15.36 -21.81
CA PHE A 170 -6.05 15.13 -20.75
C PHE A 170 -7.05 16.28 -20.63
N ASN A 171 -6.59 17.52 -20.64
CA ASN A 171 -7.47 18.69 -20.56
C ASN A 171 -8.41 18.80 -21.78
N GLU A 172 -7.92 18.50 -22.98
CA GLU A 172 -8.75 18.51 -24.20
C GLU A 172 -9.78 17.37 -24.21
N ALA A 173 -9.39 16.16 -23.80
CA ALA A 173 -10.31 15.05 -23.62
C ALA A 173 -11.35 15.36 -22.54
N ALA A 174 -10.93 15.93 -21.42
CA ALA A 174 -11.80 16.27 -20.32
C ALA A 174 -12.90 17.27 -20.68
N LYS A 175 -12.61 18.27 -21.52
CA LYS A 175 -13.62 19.20 -22.03
C LYS A 175 -14.71 18.48 -22.84
N LYS A 176 -14.32 17.52 -23.70
CA LYS A 176 -15.26 16.72 -24.50
C LYS A 176 -16.08 15.74 -23.66
N LEU A 177 -15.49 15.24 -22.57
CA LEU A 177 -16.10 14.24 -21.66
C LEU A 177 -16.98 14.85 -20.59
N THR A 178 -17.00 16.18 -20.46
CA THR A 178 -17.80 16.87 -19.42
C THR A 178 -19.11 17.39 -20.01
N ASN A 179 -20.21 16.95 -19.43
CA ASN A 179 -21.56 17.44 -19.73
C ASN A 179 -22.37 17.52 -18.41
N PRO A 180 -22.36 18.67 -17.72
CA PRO A 180 -23.07 18.84 -16.46
C PRO A 180 -24.58 18.62 -16.53
N GLU A 181 -25.22 18.91 -17.67
CA GLU A 181 -26.66 18.68 -17.87
C GLU A 181 -27.02 17.20 -17.79
N LYS A 182 -26.09 16.34 -18.25
CA LYS A 182 -26.20 14.88 -18.14
C LYS A 182 -25.59 14.33 -16.85
N LYS A 183 -25.13 15.20 -15.93
CA LYS A 183 -24.36 14.83 -14.72
C LYS A 183 -23.12 13.98 -15.07
N GLN A 184 -22.54 14.19 -16.25
CA GLN A 184 -21.33 13.52 -16.73
C GLN A 184 -20.11 14.42 -16.51
N TYR A 185 -19.06 13.87 -15.93
CA TYR A 185 -17.84 14.59 -15.61
C TYR A 185 -16.60 13.86 -16.11
N ALA A 186 -15.56 14.61 -16.44
CA ALA A 186 -14.33 13.99 -16.96
C ALA A 186 -13.55 13.25 -15.86
N VAL A 187 -13.50 13.79 -14.64
CA VAL A 187 -12.69 13.20 -13.58
C VAL A 187 -13.37 13.31 -12.22
N THR A 188 -13.05 12.41 -11.30
CA THR A 188 -13.39 12.52 -9.89
C THR A 188 -12.12 12.69 -9.07
N GLY A 189 -12.07 13.71 -8.22
CA GLY A 189 -10.93 14.01 -7.36
C GLY A 189 -11.16 13.59 -5.91
N THR A 190 -10.08 13.56 -5.13
CA THR A 190 -10.04 13.16 -3.73
C THR A 190 -9.25 14.16 -2.90
N LEU A 191 -9.93 15.07 -2.25
CA LEU A 191 -9.30 16.02 -1.33
C LEU A 191 -9.87 15.97 0.09
N ALA A 192 -10.59 14.89 0.47
CA ALA A 192 -10.94 14.70 1.87
C ALA A 192 -9.67 14.55 2.72
N THR A 193 -9.67 15.15 3.90
CA THR A 193 -8.54 15.09 4.83
C THR A 193 -8.47 13.77 5.61
N GLU A 194 -9.54 12.98 5.56
CA GLU A 194 -9.62 11.68 6.21
C GLU A 194 -10.10 10.60 5.23
N PRO A 195 -9.36 9.52 5.06
CA PRO A 195 -7.99 9.34 5.56
C PRO A 195 -6.98 10.26 4.83
N PRO A 196 -5.88 10.66 5.47
CA PRO A 196 -4.90 11.62 4.91
C PRO A 196 -4.24 11.17 3.60
N THR A 197 -4.38 9.90 3.25
CA THR A 197 -3.83 9.30 2.03
C THR A 197 -4.52 9.75 0.74
N ASN A 198 -5.69 10.39 0.82
CA ASN A 198 -6.49 10.78 -0.34
C ASN A 198 -5.71 11.66 -1.34
N ALA A 199 -4.98 12.66 -0.85
CA ALA A 199 -4.20 13.59 -1.69
C ALA A 199 -3.11 12.90 -2.54
N THR A 200 -2.71 11.68 -2.17
CA THR A 200 -1.64 10.94 -2.83
C THR A 200 -2.00 10.48 -4.24
N TYR A 201 -3.28 10.43 -4.59
CA TYR A 201 -3.72 10.08 -5.93
C TYR A 201 -3.70 11.25 -6.91
N ASP A 202 -3.97 12.44 -6.43
CA ASP A 202 -4.15 13.63 -7.26
C ASP A 202 -2.95 14.58 -7.18
N ILE A 203 -2.51 14.95 -5.97
CA ILE A 203 -1.54 16.03 -5.76
C ILE A 203 -0.11 15.56 -6.06
N TYR A 204 0.32 14.43 -5.46
CA TYR A 204 1.72 14.02 -5.57
C TYR A 204 2.15 13.63 -6.98
N PRO A 205 1.35 12.87 -7.77
CA PRO A 205 1.71 12.61 -9.17
C PRO A 205 1.88 13.90 -9.97
N LEU A 206 1.04 14.91 -9.76
CA LEU A 206 1.16 16.20 -10.44
C LEU A 206 2.46 16.92 -10.08
N LEU A 207 2.80 16.98 -8.79
CA LEU A 207 4.06 17.57 -8.33
C LEU A 207 5.27 16.86 -8.93
N LEU A 208 5.33 15.51 -8.83
CA LEU A 208 6.44 14.73 -9.36
C LEU A 208 6.57 14.90 -10.88
N GLN A 209 5.46 14.88 -11.61
CA GLN A 209 5.46 15.00 -13.08
C GLN A 209 5.74 16.41 -13.56
N SER A 210 5.53 17.42 -12.74
CA SER A 210 5.95 18.80 -13.07
C SER A 210 7.47 18.99 -13.03
N GLY A 211 8.20 18.04 -12.46
CA GLY A 211 9.63 18.11 -12.18
C GLY A 211 9.94 18.66 -10.77
N ALA A 212 8.92 18.99 -9.98
CA ALA A 212 9.11 19.38 -8.58
C ALA A 212 9.55 18.17 -7.75
N LYS A 213 10.48 18.38 -6.82
CA LYS A 213 10.83 17.40 -5.79
C LYS A 213 9.98 17.65 -4.56
N LEU A 214 9.63 16.60 -3.81
CA LEU A 214 8.90 16.77 -2.56
C LEU A 214 9.82 17.23 -1.44
N ILE A 215 10.96 16.57 -1.30
CA ILE A 215 11.96 16.83 -0.26
C ILE A 215 13.35 16.91 -0.91
N ASP A 216 14.14 17.90 -0.52
CA ASP A 216 15.58 17.92 -0.72
C ASP A 216 16.23 17.09 0.39
N ASN A 217 16.67 15.88 0.04
CA ASN A 217 17.28 14.95 0.99
C ASN A 217 18.64 15.44 1.53
N THR A 218 19.32 16.36 0.82
CA THR A 218 20.61 16.92 1.27
C THR A 218 20.41 17.86 2.46
N ASN A 219 19.41 18.73 2.36
CA ASN A 219 19.12 19.74 3.37
C ASN A 219 17.99 19.31 4.32
N ASN A 220 17.34 18.18 4.05
CA ASN A 220 16.16 17.69 4.76
C ASN A 220 15.06 18.76 4.83
N MET A 221 14.66 19.28 3.67
CA MET A 221 13.70 20.37 3.54
C MET A 221 12.67 20.06 2.45
N ALA A 222 11.43 20.47 2.69
CA ALA A 222 10.37 20.46 1.68
C ALA A 222 10.70 21.49 0.59
N VAL A 223 10.59 21.08 -0.70
CA VAL A 223 10.92 21.94 -1.86
C VAL A 223 9.86 21.86 -2.97
N PHE A 224 8.71 21.28 -2.70
CA PHE A 224 7.62 21.16 -3.66
C PHE A 224 6.93 22.46 -4.02
N ASN A 225 7.19 23.55 -3.29
CA ASN A 225 6.72 24.91 -3.57
C ASN A 225 7.57 25.65 -4.63
N SER A 226 8.33 24.89 -5.43
CA SER A 226 9.05 25.41 -6.59
C SER A 226 8.08 26.00 -7.64
N PRO A 227 8.58 26.83 -8.59
CA PRO A 227 7.74 27.36 -9.67
C PRO A 227 6.98 26.29 -10.45
N GLU A 228 7.59 25.10 -10.66
CA GLU A 228 6.99 23.96 -11.33
C GLU A 228 5.85 23.35 -10.50
N GLY A 229 6.07 23.19 -9.20
CA GLY A 229 5.05 22.69 -8.27
C GLY A 229 3.87 23.65 -8.16
N VAL A 230 4.13 24.95 -8.09
CA VAL A 230 3.07 25.99 -8.08
C VAL A 230 2.21 25.88 -9.33
N LYS A 231 2.81 25.83 -10.53
CA LYS A 231 2.09 25.68 -11.80
C LYS A 231 1.25 24.39 -11.84
N ALA A 232 1.76 23.30 -11.28
CA ALA A 232 1.02 22.04 -11.24
C ALA A 232 -0.25 22.16 -10.39
N ILE A 233 -0.18 22.84 -9.22
CA ILE A 233 -1.36 23.06 -8.36
C ILE A 233 -2.29 24.11 -8.95
N GLU A 234 -1.79 25.17 -9.59
CA GLU A 234 -2.61 26.11 -10.34
C GLU A 234 -3.46 25.40 -11.40
N ALA A 235 -2.84 24.53 -12.22
CA ALA A 235 -3.54 23.74 -13.22
C ALA A 235 -4.58 22.79 -12.59
N TYR A 236 -4.30 22.23 -11.42
CA TYR A 236 -5.26 21.41 -10.67
C TYR A 236 -6.47 22.23 -10.21
N VAL A 237 -6.24 23.40 -9.65
CA VAL A 237 -7.29 24.35 -9.23
C VAL A 237 -8.15 24.79 -10.42
N GLU A 238 -7.52 25.11 -11.56
CA GLU A 238 -8.23 25.47 -12.79
C GLU A 238 -9.14 24.38 -13.32
N ARG A 239 -8.73 23.10 -13.25
CA ARG A 239 -9.58 21.97 -13.65
C ARG A 239 -10.88 21.93 -12.87
N ILE A 240 -10.85 22.27 -11.57
CA ILE A 240 -12.01 22.24 -10.70
C ILE A 240 -12.85 23.51 -10.87
N ASN A 241 -12.24 24.68 -10.78
CA ASN A 241 -12.96 25.95 -10.64
C ASN A 241 -13.30 26.59 -12.01
N THR A 242 -12.36 26.57 -12.95
CA THR A 242 -12.49 27.23 -14.24
C THR A 242 -13.09 26.28 -15.30
N HIS A 243 -12.49 25.13 -15.43
CA HIS A 243 -12.91 24.15 -16.45
C HIS A 243 -14.09 23.30 -16.00
N LYS A 244 -14.34 23.21 -14.70
CA LYS A 244 -15.45 22.46 -14.08
C LYS A 244 -15.57 21.02 -14.57
N ILE A 245 -14.40 20.38 -14.85
CA ILE A 245 -14.32 19.03 -15.39
C ILE A 245 -14.38 17.95 -14.31
N ALA A 246 -14.22 18.35 -13.05
CA ALA A 246 -14.27 17.43 -11.91
C ALA A 246 -15.71 17.22 -11.42
N ALA A 247 -16.03 15.98 -11.05
CA ALA A 247 -17.31 15.66 -10.41
C ALA A 247 -17.48 16.47 -9.10
N PRO A 248 -18.72 16.84 -8.75
CA PRO A 248 -19.00 17.52 -7.48
C PRO A 248 -18.48 16.73 -6.28
N GLY A 249 -18.13 17.45 -5.21
CA GLY A 249 -17.69 16.85 -3.96
C GLY A 249 -16.18 16.61 -3.84
N THR A 250 -15.35 17.02 -4.80
CA THR A 250 -13.88 16.81 -4.77
C THR A 250 -13.25 17.18 -3.42
N LEU A 251 -13.69 18.25 -2.75
CA LEU A 251 -13.16 18.69 -1.45
C LEU A 251 -13.50 17.73 -0.29
N SER A 252 -14.56 16.95 -0.42
CA SER A 252 -15.05 16.02 0.61
C SER A 252 -14.97 14.56 0.23
N ASN A 253 -14.67 14.28 -1.05
CA ASN A 253 -14.55 12.93 -1.53
C ASN A 253 -13.27 12.28 -0.98
N GLY A 254 -13.45 11.11 -0.38
CA GLY A 254 -12.39 10.15 -0.13
C GLY A 254 -12.33 9.09 -1.23
N GLU A 255 -11.58 8.04 -0.99
CA GLU A 255 -11.42 6.93 -1.94
C GLU A 255 -12.74 6.22 -2.23
N LYS A 256 -13.62 6.08 -1.22
CA LYS A 256 -14.93 5.43 -1.35
C LYS A 256 -15.82 6.17 -2.35
N GLU A 257 -15.95 7.49 -2.18
CA GLU A 257 -16.77 8.34 -3.04
C GLU A 257 -16.19 8.43 -4.44
N LYS A 258 -14.87 8.55 -4.60
CA LYS A 258 -14.17 8.50 -5.89
C LYS A 258 -14.51 7.22 -6.65
N ARG A 259 -14.38 6.07 -5.99
CA ARG A 259 -14.65 4.75 -6.59
C ARG A 259 -16.12 4.59 -6.97
N ALA A 260 -17.04 5.05 -6.12
CA ALA A 260 -18.48 5.04 -6.41
C ALA A 260 -18.82 5.96 -7.58
N ASN A 261 -18.24 7.15 -7.67
CA ASN A 261 -18.43 8.09 -8.77
C ASN A 261 -18.03 7.46 -10.11
N PHE A 262 -16.83 6.85 -10.17
CA PHE A 262 -16.39 6.16 -11.40
C PHE A 262 -17.26 4.94 -11.72
N GLY A 263 -17.58 4.13 -10.71
CA GLY A 263 -18.45 2.94 -10.83
C GLY A 263 -19.85 3.25 -11.30
N SER A 264 -20.36 4.48 -11.09
CA SER A 264 -21.66 4.92 -11.61
C SER A 264 -21.74 4.94 -13.13
N GLY A 265 -20.59 4.97 -13.82
CA GLY A 265 -20.49 5.11 -15.27
C GLY A 265 -20.61 6.55 -15.79
N ASN A 266 -20.84 7.54 -14.93
CA ASN A 266 -20.99 8.95 -15.30
C ASN A 266 -19.70 9.77 -15.19
N VAL A 267 -18.63 9.17 -14.69
CA VAL A 267 -17.30 9.78 -14.62
C VAL A 267 -16.36 9.07 -15.57
N ALA A 268 -15.69 9.83 -16.41
CA ALA A 268 -14.87 9.28 -17.48
C ALA A 268 -13.51 8.79 -17.03
N MET A 269 -12.90 9.41 -16.01
CA MET A 269 -11.56 9.06 -15.53
C MET A 269 -11.46 9.13 -14.02
N MET A 270 -10.61 8.26 -13.43
CA MET A 270 -10.16 8.36 -12.03
C MET A 270 -8.71 7.91 -11.92
N PHE A 271 -7.99 8.41 -10.92
CA PHE A 271 -6.65 7.96 -10.59
C PHE A 271 -6.71 6.97 -9.42
N GLU A 272 -6.20 5.76 -9.61
CA GLU A 272 -6.39 4.68 -8.62
C GLU A 272 -5.24 3.66 -8.72
N GLY A 273 -5.06 2.88 -7.66
CA GLY A 273 -4.14 1.76 -7.61
C GLY A 273 -4.73 0.45 -8.15
N PRO A 274 -3.92 -0.63 -8.25
CA PRO A 274 -4.36 -1.91 -8.83
C PRO A 274 -5.50 -2.60 -8.06
N TRP A 275 -5.68 -2.31 -6.77
CA TRP A 275 -6.83 -2.77 -5.96
C TRP A 275 -8.16 -2.25 -6.50
N GLY A 276 -8.15 -1.11 -7.19
CA GLY A 276 -9.33 -0.55 -7.84
C GLY A 276 -9.99 -1.49 -8.85
N VAL A 277 -9.23 -2.42 -9.45
CA VAL A 277 -9.78 -3.40 -10.41
C VAL A 277 -10.81 -4.31 -9.75
N ALA A 278 -10.46 -4.90 -8.61
CA ALA A 278 -11.37 -5.77 -7.85
C ALA A 278 -12.56 -4.98 -7.29
N ILE A 279 -12.30 -3.77 -6.78
CA ILE A 279 -13.33 -2.89 -6.22
C ILE A 279 -14.34 -2.48 -7.30
N GLN A 280 -13.90 -2.06 -8.49
CA GLN A 280 -14.82 -1.67 -9.57
C GLN A 280 -15.64 -2.85 -10.07
N LYS A 281 -15.07 -4.04 -10.13
CA LYS A 281 -15.81 -5.27 -10.45
C LYS A 281 -16.94 -5.53 -9.45
N GLY A 282 -16.71 -5.26 -8.17
CA GLY A 282 -17.73 -5.38 -7.12
C GLY A 282 -18.80 -4.29 -7.18
N LEU A 283 -18.43 -3.05 -7.52
CA LEU A 283 -19.34 -1.92 -7.62
C LEU A 283 -20.23 -1.97 -8.88
N ASN A 284 -19.64 -2.28 -10.03
CA ASN A 284 -20.33 -2.35 -11.31
C ASN A 284 -19.60 -3.31 -12.26
N ALA A 285 -20.02 -4.56 -12.26
CA ALA A 285 -19.41 -5.61 -13.09
C ALA A 285 -19.56 -5.37 -14.62
N ASN A 286 -20.50 -4.50 -15.03
CA ASN A 286 -20.77 -4.17 -16.42
C ASN A 286 -20.07 -2.88 -16.88
N LEU A 287 -19.29 -2.22 -16.00
CA LEU A 287 -18.56 -1.01 -16.37
C LEU A 287 -17.47 -1.34 -17.39
N GLU A 288 -17.59 -0.77 -18.58
CA GLU A 288 -16.56 -0.87 -19.63
C GLU A 288 -15.46 0.15 -19.35
N TYR A 289 -14.28 -0.31 -18.95
CA TYR A 289 -13.13 0.54 -18.69
C TYR A 289 -11.84 -0.15 -19.06
N ASP A 290 -10.80 0.66 -19.22
CA ASP A 290 -9.41 0.19 -19.33
C ASP A 290 -8.51 1.08 -18.47
N ILE A 291 -7.22 0.74 -18.38
CA ILE A 291 -6.27 1.42 -17.51
C ILE A 291 -5.05 1.84 -18.36
N ALA A 292 -4.60 3.07 -18.15
CA ALA A 292 -3.42 3.64 -18.79
C ALA A 292 -2.47 4.23 -17.73
N PRO A 293 -1.18 4.37 -18.04
CA PRO A 293 -0.29 5.19 -17.24
C PRO A 293 -0.86 6.61 -17.06
N LEU A 294 -0.47 7.29 -15.98
CA LEU A 294 -0.86 8.68 -15.80
C LEU A 294 -0.34 9.54 -16.98
N PRO A 295 -1.09 10.59 -17.39
CA PRO A 295 -0.59 11.55 -18.37
C PRO A 295 0.74 12.15 -17.91
N LYS A 296 1.73 12.23 -18.80
CA LYS A 296 3.02 12.83 -18.44
C LYS A 296 2.96 14.37 -18.46
N GLY A 297 3.74 14.97 -17.55
CA GLY A 297 4.06 16.40 -17.55
C GLY A 297 5.44 16.66 -18.15
N ALA A 298 6.27 17.46 -17.48
CA ALA A 298 7.69 17.64 -17.84
C ALA A 298 8.46 16.32 -17.73
N THR A 299 8.06 15.47 -16.77
CA THR A 299 8.59 14.11 -16.61
C THR A 299 7.45 13.10 -16.57
N THR A 300 7.80 11.80 -16.62
CA THR A 300 6.90 10.72 -16.19
C THR A 300 7.08 10.50 -14.70
N GLY A 301 6.06 10.04 -14.01
CA GLY A 301 6.15 9.69 -12.59
C GLY A 301 4.83 9.20 -12.04
N THR A 302 4.91 8.42 -10.98
CA THR A 302 3.76 7.92 -10.25
C THR A 302 4.12 7.69 -8.80
N MET A 303 3.11 7.58 -7.95
CA MET A 303 3.27 7.16 -6.56
C MET A 303 3.23 5.64 -6.46
N VAL A 304 4.25 5.05 -5.87
CA VAL A 304 4.25 3.63 -5.50
C VAL A 304 3.67 3.50 -4.10
N ARG A 305 2.67 2.66 -3.98
CA ARG A 305 1.98 2.36 -2.73
C ARG A 305 1.96 0.86 -2.51
N GLY A 306 1.60 0.46 -1.30
CA GLY A 306 1.48 -0.95 -0.96
C GLY A 306 1.14 -1.13 0.52
N SER A 307 0.68 -2.32 0.84
CA SER A 307 0.52 -2.76 2.21
C SER A 307 1.72 -3.60 2.60
N LEU A 308 2.20 -3.41 3.82
CA LEU A 308 3.46 -3.95 4.32
C LEU A 308 3.21 -4.73 5.60
N ASN A 309 3.79 -5.90 5.74
CA ASN A 309 3.83 -6.60 7.02
C ASN A 309 5.07 -6.21 7.82
N THR A 310 4.87 -5.93 9.10
CA THR A 310 5.90 -5.61 10.08
C THR A 310 5.81 -6.58 11.25
N ILE A 311 6.94 -6.82 11.94
CA ILE A 311 6.95 -7.53 13.21
C ILE A 311 6.97 -6.48 14.33
N THR A 312 6.05 -6.59 15.28
CA THR A 312 5.96 -5.62 16.36
C THR A 312 7.04 -5.88 17.43
N THR A 313 7.37 -4.86 18.22
CA THR A 313 8.28 -5.02 19.37
C THR A 313 7.65 -5.84 20.50
N GLN A 314 6.33 -6.04 20.46
CA GLN A 314 5.56 -6.81 21.45
C GLN A 314 5.23 -8.23 20.97
N ALA A 315 5.77 -8.66 19.83
CA ALA A 315 5.60 -10.01 19.31
C ALA A 315 6.11 -11.05 20.34
N GLN A 316 5.27 -12.05 20.64
CA GLN A 316 5.58 -13.09 21.61
C GLN A 316 6.62 -14.08 21.07
N ASP A 317 6.49 -14.47 19.80
CA ASP A 317 7.43 -15.33 19.09
C ASP A 317 7.85 -14.64 17.78
N LYS A 318 9.01 -13.99 17.79
CA LYS A 318 9.54 -13.27 16.63
C LYS A 318 9.97 -14.20 15.50
N ASP A 319 10.39 -15.41 15.82
CA ASP A 319 10.81 -16.38 14.80
C ASP A 319 9.59 -16.94 14.05
N ALA A 320 8.50 -17.24 14.76
CA ALA A 320 7.23 -17.62 14.14
C ALA A 320 6.64 -16.46 13.32
N ALA A 321 6.65 -15.24 13.87
CA ALA A 321 6.22 -14.04 13.16
C ALA A 321 7.05 -13.81 11.88
N TRP A 322 8.38 -14.01 11.93
CA TRP A 322 9.24 -13.92 10.76
C TRP A 322 8.89 -14.95 9.70
N LYS A 323 8.64 -16.20 10.08
CA LYS A 323 8.22 -17.25 9.14
C LYS A 323 6.97 -16.84 8.37
N PHE A 324 6.00 -16.20 9.03
CA PHE A 324 4.81 -15.69 8.36
C PHE A 324 5.11 -14.52 7.42
N VAL A 325 5.81 -13.48 7.91
CA VAL A 325 6.15 -12.29 7.11
C VAL A 325 6.98 -12.68 5.89
N ARG A 326 7.98 -13.55 6.09
CA ARG A 326 8.83 -14.09 5.04
C ARG A 326 8.03 -14.92 4.01
N TRP A 327 7.18 -15.83 4.49
CA TRP A 327 6.37 -16.69 3.62
C TRP A 327 5.44 -15.85 2.74
N MET A 328 4.77 -14.87 3.32
CA MET A 328 3.85 -13.99 2.58
C MET A 328 4.56 -13.19 1.49
N SER A 329 5.79 -12.74 1.73
CA SER A 329 6.62 -12.03 0.76
C SER A 329 7.52 -12.97 -0.07
N SER A 330 7.34 -14.32 0.00
CA SER A 330 7.99 -15.29 -0.87
C SER A 330 7.34 -15.33 -2.27
N PRO A 331 7.96 -15.93 -3.29
CA PRO A 331 7.31 -16.12 -4.58
C PRO A 331 5.95 -16.81 -4.47
N LYS A 332 5.86 -17.88 -3.65
CA LYS A 332 4.62 -18.63 -3.43
C LYS A 332 3.53 -17.82 -2.74
N GLY A 333 3.88 -17.15 -1.64
CA GLY A 333 2.93 -16.32 -0.89
C GLY A 333 2.44 -15.13 -1.72
N SER A 334 3.36 -14.44 -2.41
CA SER A 334 3.04 -13.32 -3.30
C SER A 334 2.14 -13.73 -4.46
N GLU A 335 2.39 -14.91 -5.08
CA GLU A 335 1.56 -15.44 -6.15
C GLU A 335 0.15 -15.80 -5.66
N LEU A 336 0.07 -16.53 -4.54
CA LEU A 336 -1.21 -16.90 -3.92
C LEU A 336 -2.04 -15.66 -3.57
N TRP A 337 -1.39 -14.68 -2.95
CA TRP A 337 -2.03 -13.41 -2.60
C TRP A 337 -2.55 -12.67 -3.84
N ALA A 338 -1.70 -12.47 -4.85
CA ALA A 338 -2.07 -11.76 -6.06
C ALA A 338 -3.17 -12.47 -6.87
N LYS A 339 -3.16 -13.80 -6.92
CA LYS A 339 -4.23 -14.59 -7.57
C LYS A 339 -5.55 -14.49 -6.82
N GLY A 340 -5.53 -14.62 -5.50
CA GLY A 340 -6.74 -14.61 -4.68
C GLY A 340 -7.37 -13.23 -4.56
N THR A 341 -6.57 -12.18 -4.35
CA THR A 341 -7.06 -10.80 -4.25
C THR A 341 -7.34 -10.17 -5.61
N GLY A 342 -6.83 -10.75 -6.67
CA GLY A 342 -6.80 -10.11 -7.98
C GLY A 342 -5.88 -8.90 -8.06
N GLY A 343 -5.04 -8.67 -7.04
CA GLY A 343 -4.14 -7.52 -6.92
C GLY A 343 -2.82 -7.64 -7.68
N PHE A 344 -1.94 -6.68 -7.45
CA PHE A 344 -0.58 -6.67 -7.98
C PHE A 344 0.36 -7.40 -7.01
N PRO A 345 1.23 -8.32 -7.48
CA PRO A 345 2.12 -9.06 -6.58
C PRO A 345 3.14 -8.15 -5.91
N SER A 346 3.58 -8.52 -4.72
CA SER A 346 4.63 -7.82 -3.99
C SER A 346 6.04 -8.01 -4.56
N ARG A 347 6.18 -8.93 -5.52
CA ARG A 347 7.47 -9.36 -6.09
C ARG A 347 7.53 -9.17 -7.59
N LEU A 348 8.70 -8.73 -8.08
CA LEU A 348 8.94 -8.53 -9.52
C LEU A 348 9.04 -9.85 -10.29
N ASP A 349 9.62 -10.89 -9.68
CA ASP A 349 9.72 -12.23 -10.30
C ASP A 349 8.32 -12.86 -10.51
N VAL A 350 7.38 -12.61 -9.59
CA VAL A 350 5.98 -13.05 -9.73
C VAL A 350 5.23 -12.17 -10.75
N ALA A 351 5.45 -10.85 -10.74
CA ALA A 351 4.88 -9.94 -11.73
C ALA A 351 5.38 -10.23 -13.17
N ASN A 352 6.52 -10.90 -13.29
CA ASN A 352 7.09 -11.31 -14.58
C ASN A 352 6.62 -12.67 -15.08
N GLN A 353 5.80 -13.40 -14.34
CA GLN A 353 5.20 -14.66 -14.78
C GLN A 353 4.11 -14.43 -15.83
N ASP A 354 3.93 -15.38 -16.76
CA ASP A 354 3.02 -15.22 -17.90
C ASP A 354 1.57 -15.02 -17.47
N TRP A 355 1.09 -15.76 -16.46
CA TRP A 355 -0.28 -15.60 -15.94
C TRP A 355 -0.60 -14.18 -15.47
N PHE A 356 0.41 -13.41 -14.99
CA PHE A 356 0.21 -12.04 -14.56
C PHE A 356 0.33 -11.07 -15.75
N LYS A 357 1.31 -11.29 -16.65
CA LYS A 357 1.50 -10.48 -17.86
C LYS A 357 0.29 -10.51 -18.80
N GLU A 358 -0.45 -11.60 -18.82
CA GLU A 358 -1.67 -11.76 -19.63
C GLU A 358 -2.85 -10.92 -19.11
N ARG A 359 -2.78 -10.43 -17.87
CA ARG A 359 -3.81 -9.58 -17.26
C ARG A 359 -3.74 -8.16 -17.84
N LYS A 360 -4.51 -7.90 -18.91
CA LYS A 360 -4.46 -6.65 -19.69
C LYS A 360 -4.55 -5.39 -18.83
N LEU A 361 -5.49 -5.34 -17.87
CA LEU A 361 -5.70 -4.19 -16.99
C LEU A 361 -4.48 -3.85 -16.09
N PHE A 362 -3.55 -4.80 -15.89
CA PHE A 362 -2.39 -4.58 -15.03
C PHE A 362 -1.14 -4.08 -15.77
N ARG A 363 -1.15 -4.08 -17.11
CA ARG A 363 0.00 -3.62 -17.91
C ARG A 363 0.39 -2.17 -17.62
N ALA A 364 -0.61 -1.30 -17.46
CA ALA A 364 -0.38 0.10 -17.16
C ALA A 364 0.35 0.31 -15.81
N PHE A 365 0.03 -0.50 -14.80
CA PHE A 365 0.72 -0.44 -13.51
C PHE A 365 2.16 -0.93 -13.60
N THR A 366 2.41 -2.01 -14.38
CA THR A 366 3.77 -2.50 -14.62
C THR A 366 4.62 -1.47 -15.35
N GLU A 367 4.05 -0.82 -16.38
CA GLU A 367 4.70 0.27 -17.11
C GLU A 367 4.99 1.46 -16.18
N ALA A 368 4.00 1.89 -15.38
CA ALA A 368 4.16 3.00 -14.46
C ALA A 368 5.23 2.74 -13.39
N MET A 369 5.31 1.50 -12.87
CA MET A 369 6.34 1.12 -11.89
C MET A 369 7.75 1.03 -12.48
N SER A 370 7.88 0.89 -13.78
CA SER A 370 9.17 0.90 -14.48
C SER A 370 9.70 2.31 -14.79
N GLN A 371 8.90 3.35 -14.57
CA GLN A 371 9.28 4.74 -14.80
C GLN A 371 10.34 5.20 -13.79
N ALA A 372 11.23 6.08 -14.22
CA ALA A 372 12.34 6.58 -13.39
C ALA A 372 11.89 7.27 -12.10
N ASN A 373 10.71 7.90 -12.11
CA ASN A 373 10.12 8.64 -10.98
C ASN A 373 8.92 7.88 -10.37
N ALA A 374 8.98 6.55 -10.32
CA ALA A 374 8.07 5.72 -9.54
C ALA A 374 8.57 5.68 -8.10
N GLU A 375 8.02 6.54 -7.24
CA GLU A 375 8.54 6.80 -5.90
C GLU A 375 7.54 6.45 -4.80
N SER A 376 8.06 6.10 -3.62
CA SER A 376 7.30 6.01 -2.37
C SER A 376 7.98 6.86 -1.29
N PRO A 377 7.91 8.20 -1.39
CA PRO A 377 8.60 9.10 -0.47
C PRO A 377 8.14 8.94 0.98
N PHE A 378 6.95 8.40 1.19
CA PHE A 378 6.38 8.19 2.52
C PHE A 378 7.21 7.27 3.41
N LEU A 379 7.94 6.32 2.83
CA LEU A 379 8.79 5.38 3.57
C LEU A 379 9.94 6.07 4.32
N VAL A 380 10.27 7.32 3.94
CA VAL A 380 11.32 8.14 4.56
C VAL A 380 10.80 9.46 5.13
N MET A 381 9.49 9.62 5.25
CA MET A 381 8.86 10.79 5.87
C MET A 381 8.56 10.51 7.33
N PRO A 382 9.08 11.29 8.29
CA PRO A 382 8.98 11.00 9.72
C PRO A 382 7.54 10.97 10.27
N ASN A 383 6.65 11.72 9.67
CA ASN A 383 5.23 11.72 9.99
C ASN A 383 4.41 12.00 8.72
N ALA A 384 4.44 11.02 7.81
CA ALA A 384 3.80 11.16 6.51
C ALA A 384 2.28 11.39 6.62
N VAL A 385 1.63 10.82 7.63
CA VAL A 385 0.19 11.01 7.90
C VAL A 385 -0.13 12.50 8.12
N GLN A 386 0.60 13.15 9.02
CA GLN A 386 0.42 14.57 9.30
C GLN A 386 0.84 15.43 8.10
N MET A 387 1.96 15.11 7.47
CA MET A 387 2.46 15.83 6.29
C MET A 387 1.44 15.78 5.13
N ASN A 388 0.83 14.61 4.89
CA ASN A 388 -0.24 14.45 3.89
C ASN A 388 -1.47 15.30 4.24
N LYS A 389 -1.87 15.36 5.50
CA LYS A 389 -2.99 16.17 5.95
C LYS A 389 -2.74 17.67 5.73
N ILE A 390 -1.53 18.15 6.05
CA ILE A 390 -1.13 19.55 5.86
C ILE A 390 -1.25 19.95 4.39
N ILE A 391 -0.61 19.22 3.47
CA ILE A 391 -0.65 19.60 2.05
C ILE A 391 -2.08 19.50 1.49
N THR A 392 -2.87 18.52 1.94
CA THR A 392 -4.28 18.38 1.52
C THR A 392 -5.10 19.60 1.92
N VAL A 393 -4.98 20.04 3.19
CA VAL A 393 -5.70 21.22 3.70
C VAL A 393 -5.28 22.48 2.92
N GLU A 394 -4.00 22.65 2.64
CA GLU A 394 -3.53 23.82 1.92
C GLU A 394 -3.99 23.81 0.44
N VAL A 395 -3.99 22.68 -0.21
CA VAL A 395 -4.56 22.56 -1.57
C VAL A 395 -6.08 22.76 -1.56
N GLN A 396 -6.80 22.28 -0.53
CA GLN A 396 -8.22 22.63 -0.35
C GLN A 396 -8.42 24.15 -0.24
N ASN A 397 -7.58 24.85 0.52
CA ASN A 397 -7.63 26.31 0.65
C ASN A 397 -7.43 27.02 -0.70
N ALA A 398 -6.52 26.50 -1.55
CA ALA A 398 -6.32 27.00 -2.90
C ALA A 398 -7.55 26.75 -3.80
N VAL A 399 -8.12 25.54 -3.77
CA VAL A 399 -9.34 25.22 -4.54
C VAL A 399 -10.53 26.06 -4.08
N GLN A 400 -10.64 26.38 -2.79
CA GLN A 400 -11.68 27.26 -2.24
C GLN A 400 -11.44 28.75 -2.52
N GLY A 401 -10.32 29.12 -3.15
CA GLY A 401 -9.96 30.53 -3.41
C GLY A 401 -9.56 31.32 -2.17
N LYS A 402 -9.30 30.65 -1.03
CA LYS A 402 -8.85 31.29 0.21
C LYS A 402 -7.38 31.69 0.15
N LYS A 403 -6.58 30.96 -0.64
CA LYS A 403 -5.14 31.19 -0.89
C LYS A 403 -4.84 31.02 -2.36
N SER A 404 -3.77 31.66 -2.85
CA SER A 404 -3.19 31.26 -4.14
C SER A 404 -2.51 29.89 -4.01
N ALA A 405 -2.29 29.19 -5.13
CA ALA A 405 -1.54 27.93 -5.13
C ALA A 405 -0.14 28.10 -4.54
N LYS A 406 0.53 29.23 -4.85
CA LYS A 406 1.84 29.56 -4.28
C LYS A 406 1.77 29.68 -2.76
N GLN A 407 0.84 30.47 -2.23
CA GLN A 407 0.70 30.65 -0.78
C GLN A 407 0.40 29.32 -0.08
N ALA A 408 -0.50 28.51 -0.66
CA ALA A 408 -0.84 27.21 -0.12
C ALA A 408 0.38 26.26 -0.05
N LEU A 409 1.19 26.20 -1.12
CA LEU A 409 2.39 25.37 -1.11
C LEU A 409 3.50 25.91 -0.21
N ASP A 410 3.66 27.25 -0.10
CA ASP A 410 4.62 27.87 0.82
C ASP A 410 4.27 27.54 2.28
N ASP A 411 3.00 27.65 2.64
CA ASP A 411 2.53 27.35 4.00
C ASP A 411 2.67 25.85 4.31
N ALA A 412 2.30 24.98 3.36
CA ALA A 412 2.50 23.54 3.51
C ALA A 412 3.98 23.18 3.69
N ALA A 413 4.88 23.75 2.88
CA ALA A 413 6.31 23.52 2.98
C ALA A 413 6.89 24.01 4.32
N ALA A 414 6.43 25.14 4.81
CA ALA A 414 6.85 25.68 6.11
C ALA A 414 6.47 24.74 7.27
N GLU A 415 5.25 24.19 7.26
CA GLU A 415 4.81 23.21 8.27
C GLU A 415 5.55 21.87 8.15
N TRP A 416 5.77 21.38 6.92
CA TRP A 416 6.58 20.19 6.70
C TRP A 416 8.00 20.36 7.24
N ASN A 417 8.62 21.53 7.05
CA ASN A 417 9.97 21.81 7.53
C ASN A 417 10.08 21.77 9.06
N LYS A 418 9.00 22.12 9.80
CA LYS A 418 8.97 21.95 11.25
C LYS A 418 9.01 20.47 11.65
N ILE A 419 8.24 19.61 10.95
CA ILE A 419 8.21 18.16 11.19
C ILE A 419 9.58 17.55 10.84
N LEU A 420 10.14 17.89 9.68
CA LEU A 420 11.44 17.40 9.21
C LEU A 420 12.59 17.80 10.16
N ALA A 421 12.54 19.01 10.71
CA ALA A 421 13.52 19.48 11.68
C ALA A 421 13.42 18.77 13.03
N ALA A 422 12.21 18.42 13.47
CA ALA A 422 11.98 17.72 14.75
C ALA A 422 12.40 16.24 14.71
N ALA A 423 12.52 15.65 13.52
CA ALA A 423 12.86 14.23 13.35
C ALA A 423 14.37 13.94 13.20
N LYS A 424 15.22 14.96 13.32
CA LYS A 424 16.71 14.86 13.24
C LYS A 424 17.32 14.14 14.43
#